data_c88dd080c44b36da3ef83963333d22d4
#
_entry.id   c88dd080c44b36da3ef83963333d22d4
#
_cell.length_a   1.000
_cell.length_b   1.000
_cell.length_c   1.000
_cell.angle_alpha   90.00
_cell.angle_beta   90.00
_cell.angle_gamma   90.00
#
_symmetry.space_group_name_H-M   'P 1'
#
loop_
_entity.id
_entity.type
_entity.pdbx_description
1 polymer ?
#
loop_
_entity_poly.entity_id
_entity_poly.type
_entity_poly.pdbx_seq_one_letter_code
_entity_poly.pdbx_strand_id
1 'polypeptide(L)'
;NSLYFQKGFKFRFRNYGGLSGSLDHFHIDYVNLAAITLTADTVIRDFAIVYPVTSLLETYSSVPWDHYKNNSTGKMNSMLDVVVRNNYPDLLNEQDGSVEVKYNGVVESTHILSENLLNNGVLNYEGLTTYFSFHDFSAEPNFDNTKPGPVEIFDIVTGVTHLQSELFKKNDSTISQQIFKNYYSYDDGSAESAYGPTGVQARLAIKYTPYEADSLIGARIHFVPSVNDVSNKLFLLTVWDDNNGEPGNVIYEDDVFF
;
A
#
# COMPACT_ATOMS: atom_id res chain seq x y z
N ASN A 1 40.28 -8.16 5.03
CA ASN A 1 41.15 -7.93 3.91
C ASN A 1 41.35 -6.41 3.74
N SER A 2 42.45 -5.89 4.29
CA SER A 2 42.77 -4.45 4.36
C SER A 2 42.80 -3.74 3.00
N LEU A 3 42.92 -4.49 1.92
CA LEU A 3 42.99 -3.97 0.55
C LEU A 3 41.69 -3.30 0.08
N TYR A 4 40.58 -3.67 0.68
CA TYR A 4 39.27 -3.16 0.26
C TYR A 4 38.72 -2.03 1.14
N PHE A 5 39.26 -1.86 2.36
CA PHE A 5 38.82 -0.79 3.27
C PHE A 5 39.76 0.44 3.14
N GLN A 6 39.63 1.11 2.00
CA GLN A 6 40.39 2.33 1.70
C GLN A 6 39.46 3.49 1.39
N LYS A 7 39.95 4.71 1.51
CA LYS A 7 39.21 5.91 1.09
C LYS A 7 38.78 5.77 -0.37
N GLY A 8 37.48 5.90 -0.61
CA GLY A 8 36.89 5.76 -1.95
C GLY A 8 36.49 4.33 -2.32
N PHE A 9 36.53 3.36 -1.38
CA PHE A 9 35.98 2.03 -1.60
C PHE A 9 34.48 2.13 -1.97
N LYS A 10 34.10 1.40 -3.02
CA LYS A 10 32.72 1.29 -3.50
C LYS A 10 32.45 -0.15 -3.87
N PHE A 11 31.25 -0.60 -3.61
CA PHE A 11 30.76 -1.89 -4.10
C PHE A 11 29.39 -1.72 -4.76
N ARG A 12 28.96 -2.69 -5.53
CA ARG A 12 27.65 -2.73 -6.15
C ARG A 12 27.13 -4.16 -6.24
N PHE A 13 25.85 -4.30 -6.16
CA PHE A 13 25.16 -5.51 -6.58
C PHE A 13 24.82 -5.40 -8.06
N ARG A 14 24.86 -6.51 -8.78
CA ARG A 14 24.41 -6.59 -10.18
C ARG A 14 23.52 -7.80 -10.31
N ASN A 15 22.33 -7.60 -10.84
CA ASN A 15 21.40 -8.65 -11.20
C ASN A 15 21.29 -8.75 -12.73
N TYR A 16 21.10 -9.95 -13.23
CA TYR A 16 20.79 -10.27 -14.63
C TYR A 16 19.52 -11.13 -14.61
N GLY A 17 18.38 -10.47 -14.66
CA GLY A 17 17.06 -11.10 -14.69
C GLY A 17 16.45 -11.10 -16.08
N GLY A 18 15.46 -11.93 -16.31
CA GLY A 18 14.60 -11.90 -17.50
C GLY A 18 13.67 -10.68 -17.49
N LEU A 19 13.16 -10.30 -18.65
CA LEU A 19 12.21 -9.19 -18.79
C LEU A 19 10.74 -9.65 -18.72
N SER A 20 10.50 -10.93 -18.42
CA SER A 20 9.16 -11.52 -18.44
C SER A 20 8.56 -11.59 -17.04
N GLY A 21 7.78 -10.59 -16.68
CA GLY A 21 7.01 -10.56 -15.43
C GLY A 21 7.85 -10.42 -14.16
N SER A 22 7.29 -10.87 -13.04
CA SER A 22 7.85 -10.73 -11.69
C SER A 22 8.68 -11.94 -11.22
N LEU A 23 9.09 -12.84 -12.11
CA LEU A 23 9.73 -14.10 -11.74
C LEU A 23 11.20 -13.95 -11.31
N ASP A 24 11.87 -12.89 -11.76
CA ASP A 24 13.30 -12.67 -11.52
C ASP A 24 13.55 -11.46 -10.59
N HIS A 25 12.68 -11.24 -9.63
CA HIS A 25 12.89 -10.19 -8.63
C HIS A 25 14.06 -10.51 -7.72
N PHE A 26 14.86 -9.51 -7.46
CA PHE A 26 16.02 -9.60 -6.60
C PHE A 26 15.95 -8.52 -5.52
N HIS A 27 15.71 -8.95 -4.30
CA HIS A 27 15.61 -8.06 -3.14
C HIS A 27 16.91 -8.08 -2.36
N ILE A 28 17.43 -6.88 -2.01
CA ILE A 28 18.61 -6.70 -1.18
C ILE A 28 18.21 -5.83 -0.01
N ASP A 29 18.43 -6.34 1.19
CA ASP A 29 18.15 -5.64 2.43
C ASP A 29 19.27 -5.91 3.45
N TYR A 30 19.29 -5.17 4.56
CA TYR A 30 20.24 -5.31 5.66
C TYR A 30 21.71 -5.35 5.22
N VAL A 31 22.09 -4.50 4.29
CA VAL A 31 23.48 -4.41 3.83
C VAL A 31 24.34 -3.77 4.90
N ASN A 32 25.15 -4.58 5.57
CA ASN A 32 26.10 -4.14 6.58
C ASN A 32 27.55 -4.27 6.06
N LEU A 33 28.30 -3.20 6.15
CA LEU A 33 29.72 -3.17 5.84
C LEU A 33 30.50 -2.82 7.11
N ALA A 34 31.16 -3.81 7.70
CA ALA A 34 31.92 -3.65 8.92
C ALA A 34 33.40 -4.07 8.74
N ALA A 35 34.28 -3.44 9.50
CA ALA A 35 35.69 -3.79 9.50
C ALA A 35 35.99 -5.16 10.16
N ILE A 36 35.15 -5.52 11.13
CA ILE A 36 35.22 -6.80 11.86
C ILE A 36 33.82 -7.35 11.90
N THR A 37 33.64 -8.57 11.44
CA THR A 37 32.36 -9.30 11.52
C THR A 37 32.46 -10.36 12.61
N LEU A 38 31.62 -10.30 13.62
CA LEU A 38 31.48 -11.36 14.60
C LEU A 38 30.47 -12.37 14.09
N THR A 39 30.60 -13.63 14.53
CA THR A 39 29.64 -14.68 14.16
C THR A 39 28.21 -14.32 14.61
N ALA A 40 28.09 -13.52 15.68
CA ALA A 40 26.80 -12.99 16.14
C ALA A 40 26.16 -11.97 15.18
N ASP A 41 26.95 -11.34 14.30
CA ASP A 41 26.45 -10.34 13.33
C ASP A 41 25.71 -10.98 12.14
N THR A 42 25.68 -12.31 12.07
CA THR A 42 24.94 -13.03 11.03
C THR A 42 23.45 -13.20 11.36
N VAL A 43 23.06 -12.92 12.59
CA VAL A 43 21.65 -13.00 13.04
C VAL A 43 21.13 -11.58 13.17
N ILE A 44 20.23 -11.21 12.29
CA ILE A 44 19.51 -9.94 12.36
C ILE A 44 18.34 -10.18 13.32
N ARG A 45 18.33 -9.43 14.43
CA ARG A 45 17.23 -9.45 15.40
C ARG A 45 16.42 -8.20 15.18
N ASP A 46 15.32 -8.36 14.49
CA ASP A 46 14.49 -7.28 14.02
C ASP A 46 13.05 -7.74 13.84
N PHE A 47 12.11 -6.92 14.21
CA PHE A 47 10.69 -7.10 13.94
C PHE A 47 10.22 -5.90 13.12
N ALA A 48 9.78 -6.11 11.92
CA ALA A 48 9.60 -5.05 10.95
C ALA A 48 8.21 -5.08 10.30
N ILE A 49 7.62 -3.92 10.10
CA ILE A 49 6.54 -3.75 9.13
C ILE A 49 7.18 -3.75 7.73
N VAL A 50 6.73 -4.65 6.86
CA VAL A 50 7.36 -4.89 5.55
C VAL A 50 6.85 -3.91 4.49
N TYR A 51 5.55 -3.57 4.54
CA TYR A 51 4.92 -2.68 3.58
C TYR A 51 4.15 -1.57 4.30
N PRO A 52 4.06 -0.38 3.70
CA PRO A 52 3.10 0.63 4.16
C PRO A 52 1.69 0.03 4.16
N VAL A 53 0.89 0.43 5.13
CA VAL A 53 -0.52 0.03 5.16
C VAL A 53 -1.28 0.69 4.01
N THR A 54 -2.30 -0.01 3.54
CA THR A 54 -3.19 0.47 2.49
C THR A 54 -4.12 1.59 2.99
N SER A 55 -4.98 2.08 2.11
CA SER A 55 -5.99 3.08 2.45
C SER A 55 -6.85 2.63 3.64
N LEU A 56 -7.22 3.57 4.50
CA LEU A 56 -8.22 3.35 5.55
C LEU A 56 -9.66 3.35 5.02
N LEU A 57 -9.88 3.69 3.75
CA LEU A 57 -11.19 3.59 3.10
C LEU A 57 -11.45 2.15 2.68
N GLU A 58 -12.71 1.70 2.82
CA GLU A 58 -13.13 0.33 2.54
C GLU A 58 -12.99 -0.05 1.05
N THR A 59 -13.32 0.86 0.15
CA THR A 59 -13.43 0.53 -1.28
C THR A 59 -12.36 1.19 -2.13
N TYR A 60 -12.02 2.42 -1.83
CA TYR A 60 -11.14 3.25 -2.66
C TYR A 60 -9.87 3.66 -1.93
N SER A 61 -8.80 3.82 -2.66
CA SER A 61 -7.58 4.44 -2.13
C SER A 61 -7.69 5.96 -2.04
N SER A 62 -8.55 6.56 -2.86
CA SER A 62 -8.84 8.00 -2.84
C SER A 62 -10.26 8.28 -3.35
N VAL A 63 -10.90 9.28 -2.77
CA VAL A 63 -12.21 9.79 -3.20
C VAL A 63 -12.21 11.32 -3.15
N PRO A 64 -13.13 12.00 -3.84
CA PRO A 64 -13.30 13.44 -3.68
C PRO A 64 -13.61 13.81 -2.23
N TRP A 65 -12.93 14.85 -1.73
CA TRP A 65 -13.08 15.27 -0.33
C TRP A 65 -14.52 15.61 0.04
N ASP A 66 -15.20 16.39 -0.83
CA ASP A 66 -16.59 16.76 -0.57
C ASP A 66 -17.53 15.56 -0.53
N HIS A 67 -17.28 14.54 -1.36
CA HIS A 67 -18.04 13.29 -1.35
C HIS A 67 -17.82 12.49 -0.06
N TYR A 68 -16.58 12.41 0.42
CA TYR A 68 -16.26 11.76 1.69
C TYR A 68 -16.90 12.52 2.86
N LYS A 69 -16.69 13.81 2.93
CA LYS A 69 -17.15 14.69 4.02
C LYS A 69 -18.66 14.60 4.24
N ASN A 70 -19.43 14.49 3.16
CA ASN A 70 -20.88 14.39 3.21
C ASN A 70 -21.39 12.97 3.48
N ASN A 71 -20.59 11.94 3.20
CA ASN A 71 -21.01 10.53 3.23
C ASN A 71 -19.97 9.62 3.90
N SER A 72 -19.33 10.04 4.98
CA SER A 72 -18.24 9.30 5.62
C SER A 72 -18.68 8.00 6.34
N THR A 73 -19.94 7.92 6.75
CA THR A 73 -20.46 6.76 7.51
C THR A 73 -20.38 5.47 6.69
N GLY A 74 -19.80 4.43 7.27
CA GLY A 74 -19.65 3.12 6.65
C GLY A 74 -18.76 3.12 5.40
N LYS A 75 -17.78 4.04 5.33
CA LYS A 75 -16.81 4.13 4.25
C LYS A 75 -15.39 3.78 4.68
N MET A 76 -15.21 3.51 5.95
CA MET A 76 -13.93 3.17 6.53
C MET A 76 -13.79 1.66 6.68
N ASN A 77 -12.55 1.17 6.57
CA ASN A 77 -12.24 -0.21 6.91
C ASN A 77 -12.46 -0.48 8.39
N SER A 78 -13.08 -1.60 8.70
CA SER A 78 -13.20 -2.10 10.07
C SER A 78 -11.94 -2.82 10.55
N MET A 79 -11.11 -3.26 9.62
CA MET A 79 -9.85 -3.97 9.87
C MET A 79 -8.71 -3.34 9.10
N LEU A 80 -7.50 -3.52 9.60
CA LEU A 80 -6.27 -3.09 8.95
C LEU A 80 -5.37 -4.30 8.69
N ASP A 81 -4.90 -4.42 7.46
CA ASP A 81 -3.91 -5.42 7.09
C ASP A 81 -2.50 -4.85 7.30
N VAL A 82 -1.72 -5.53 8.12
CA VAL A 82 -0.32 -5.20 8.36
C VAL A 82 0.54 -6.39 8.00
N VAL A 83 1.53 -6.18 7.17
CA VAL A 83 2.50 -7.21 6.84
C VAL A 83 3.73 -7.02 7.70
N VAL A 84 4.00 -7.98 8.56
CA VAL A 84 5.14 -7.96 9.49
C VAL A 84 6.11 -9.09 9.22
N ARG A 85 7.38 -8.83 9.47
CA ARG A 85 8.45 -9.82 9.39
C ARG A 85 9.12 -9.97 10.75
N ASN A 86 9.12 -11.19 11.27
CA ASN A 86 9.95 -11.54 12.40
C ASN A 86 11.30 -12.10 11.93
N ASN A 87 12.38 -11.35 12.10
CA ASN A 87 13.75 -11.79 11.81
C ASN A 87 14.48 -12.37 13.02
N TYR A 88 13.84 -12.41 14.18
CA TYR A 88 14.37 -13.19 15.30
C TYR A 88 14.29 -14.69 14.99
N PRO A 89 15.21 -15.50 15.55
CA PRO A 89 15.12 -16.95 15.43
C PRO A 89 13.97 -17.54 16.26
N ASP A 90 13.48 -16.78 17.25
CA ASP A 90 12.50 -17.22 18.22
C ASP A 90 11.13 -16.63 17.91
N LEU A 91 10.09 -17.21 18.51
CA LEU A 91 8.73 -16.69 18.45
C LEU A 91 8.64 -15.36 19.21
N LEU A 92 8.02 -14.37 18.57
CA LEU A 92 7.69 -13.09 19.17
C LEU A 92 6.18 -12.93 19.36
N ASN A 93 5.82 -12.25 20.43
CA ASN A 93 4.46 -11.82 20.69
C ASN A 93 4.36 -10.31 20.49
N GLU A 94 3.44 -9.87 19.65
CA GLU A 94 3.07 -8.47 19.57
C GLU A 94 2.39 -8.04 20.86
N GLN A 95 2.71 -6.85 21.34
CA GLN A 95 2.14 -6.31 22.56
C GLN A 95 1.04 -5.31 22.26
N ASP A 96 1.32 -4.37 21.39
CA ASP A 96 0.41 -3.30 21.02
C ASP A 96 0.57 -2.94 19.54
N GLY A 97 -0.55 -2.57 18.92
CA GLY A 97 -0.59 -1.93 17.62
C GLY A 97 -1.40 -0.65 17.67
N SER A 98 -1.02 0.34 16.88
CA SER A 98 -1.77 1.59 16.79
C SER A 98 -1.68 2.21 15.40
N VAL A 99 -2.72 2.99 15.08
CA VAL A 99 -2.75 3.88 13.90
C VAL A 99 -2.99 5.29 14.40
N GLU A 100 -2.08 6.19 14.05
CA GLU A 100 -2.27 7.63 14.24
C GLU A 100 -2.65 8.29 12.92
N VAL A 101 -3.73 9.04 12.92
CA VAL A 101 -4.11 9.93 11.82
C VAL A 101 -3.56 11.30 12.12
N LYS A 102 -2.71 11.82 11.24
CA LYS A 102 -2.10 13.15 11.39
C LYS A 102 -2.51 14.08 10.25
N TYR A 103 -2.77 15.30 10.60
CA TYR A 103 -3.02 16.37 9.64
C TYR A 103 -1.99 17.48 9.85
N ASN A 104 -1.25 17.81 8.80
CA ASN A 104 -0.14 18.79 8.87
C ASN A 104 0.84 18.52 10.03
N GLY A 105 1.14 17.23 10.29
CA GLY A 105 2.06 16.79 11.34
C GLY A 105 1.47 16.76 12.76
N VAL A 106 0.21 17.15 12.94
CA VAL A 106 -0.49 17.11 14.24
C VAL A 106 -1.36 15.86 14.30
N VAL A 107 -1.26 15.09 15.38
CA VAL A 107 -2.12 13.92 15.64
C VAL A 107 -3.55 14.40 15.89
N GLU A 108 -4.49 13.94 15.08
CA GLU A 108 -5.92 14.22 15.24
C GLU A 108 -6.65 13.08 15.94
N SER A 109 -6.26 11.85 15.64
CA SER A 109 -6.82 10.67 16.31
C SER A 109 -5.78 9.57 16.42
N THR A 110 -5.97 8.70 17.40
CA THR A 110 -5.21 7.47 17.60
C THR A 110 -6.18 6.33 17.79
N HIS A 111 -5.99 5.28 17.00
CA HIS A 111 -6.81 4.07 17.03
C HIS A 111 -5.93 2.91 17.46
N ILE A 112 -6.35 2.24 18.53
CA ILE A 112 -5.68 1.02 18.99
C ILE A 112 -6.13 -0.13 18.09
N LEU A 113 -5.18 -0.88 17.61
CA LEU A 113 -5.42 -2.12 16.89
C LEU A 113 -5.70 -3.19 17.91
N SER A 114 -6.86 -3.82 17.84
CA SER A 114 -7.20 -4.90 18.72
C SER A 114 -6.45 -6.17 18.31
N GLU A 115 -6.31 -7.08 19.27
CA GLU A 115 -5.67 -8.37 19.05
C GLU A 115 -6.42 -9.19 17.97
N ASN A 116 -5.68 -9.93 17.18
CA ASN A 116 -6.25 -10.81 16.19
C ASN A 116 -6.97 -11.98 16.87
N LEU A 117 -8.27 -12.07 16.69
CA LEU A 117 -9.13 -13.10 17.26
C LEU A 117 -8.74 -14.54 16.87
N LEU A 118 -7.95 -14.72 15.80
CA LEU A 118 -7.52 -16.03 15.33
C LEU A 118 -6.56 -16.75 16.28
N ASN A 119 -5.88 -16.02 17.17
CA ASN A 119 -4.87 -16.56 18.09
C ASN A 119 -5.21 -16.34 19.57
N ASN A 120 -6.47 -16.40 19.96
CA ASN A 120 -6.91 -16.17 21.35
C ASN A 120 -6.42 -14.84 21.97
N GLY A 121 -6.33 -13.80 21.14
CA GLY A 121 -5.97 -12.49 21.62
C GLY A 121 -4.46 -12.22 21.76
N VAL A 122 -3.61 -13.08 21.23
CA VAL A 122 -2.16 -12.81 21.20
C VAL A 122 -1.63 -13.08 19.80
N LEU A 123 -1.05 -12.07 19.17
CA LEU A 123 -0.36 -12.23 17.90
C LEU A 123 1.00 -12.85 18.12
N ASN A 124 1.16 -14.10 17.68
CA ASN A 124 2.39 -14.86 17.77
C ASN A 124 3.02 -14.99 16.40
N TYR A 125 4.26 -14.56 16.28
CA TYR A 125 5.03 -14.62 15.05
C TYR A 125 6.19 -15.59 15.21
N GLU A 126 6.16 -16.69 14.47
CA GLU A 126 7.30 -17.62 14.42
C GLU A 126 8.54 -16.93 13.87
N GLY A 127 9.70 -17.39 14.31
CA GLY A 127 10.98 -16.84 13.88
C GLY A 127 11.22 -16.98 12.38
N LEU A 128 11.91 -15.99 11.80
CA LEU A 128 12.33 -15.95 10.40
C LEU A 128 11.18 -16.02 9.37
N THR A 129 9.99 -15.62 9.77
CA THR A 129 8.76 -15.75 8.95
C THR A 129 8.09 -14.40 8.73
N THR A 130 7.42 -14.25 7.58
CA THR A 130 6.59 -13.10 7.25
C THR A 130 5.13 -13.47 7.42
N TYR A 131 4.37 -12.57 8.03
CA TYR A 131 2.95 -12.76 8.31
C TYR A 131 2.12 -11.63 7.73
N PHE A 132 0.95 -11.99 7.23
CA PHE A 132 -0.15 -11.06 7.02
C PHE A 132 -0.99 -11.06 8.30
N SER A 133 -1.03 -9.93 8.97
CA SER A 133 -1.77 -9.75 10.22
C SER A 133 -2.99 -8.89 9.97
N PHE A 134 -4.12 -9.32 10.48
CA PHE A 134 -5.37 -8.58 10.44
C PHE A 134 -5.67 -8.04 11.82
N HIS A 135 -5.86 -6.75 11.92
CA HIS A 135 -6.14 -6.08 13.17
C HIS A 135 -7.49 -5.38 13.07
N ASP A 136 -8.37 -5.68 13.98
CA ASP A 136 -9.62 -4.94 14.10
C ASP A 136 -9.37 -3.57 14.74
N PHE A 137 -10.00 -2.54 14.23
CA PHE A 137 -10.02 -1.27 14.93
C PHE A 137 -10.91 -1.34 16.17
N SER A 138 -10.42 -0.88 17.33
CA SER A 138 -11.23 -0.76 18.55
C SER A 138 -12.37 0.24 18.38
N ALA A 139 -12.23 1.20 17.47
CA ALA A 139 -13.25 2.11 17.00
C ALA A 139 -12.94 2.46 15.55
N GLU A 140 -13.98 2.56 14.71
CA GLU A 140 -13.84 2.91 13.30
C GLU A 140 -13.03 4.19 13.14
N PRO A 141 -11.94 4.18 12.37
CA PRO A 141 -11.17 5.39 12.10
C PRO A 141 -12.02 6.40 11.31
N ASN A 142 -11.73 7.66 11.44
CA ASN A 142 -12.36 8.70 10.65
C ASN A 142 -11.38 9.84 10.39
N PHE A 143 -11.70 10.66 9.39
CA PHE A 143 -10.99 11.89 9.10
C PHE A 143 -11.89 13.06 9.47
N ASP A 144 -11.30 14.11 10.05
CA ASP A 144 -12.03 15.31 10.47
C ASP A 144 -12.67 16.00 9.25
N ASN A 145 -13.96 15.83 9.10
CA ASN A 145 -14.76 16.34 7.98
C ASN A 145 -15.00 17.86 8.02
N THR A 146 -14.48 18.57 9.03
CA THR A 146 -14.54 20.03 9.09
C THR A 146 -13.45 20.72 8.27
N LYS A 147 -12.50 19.97 7.73
CA LYS A 147 -11.44 20.53 6.87
C LYS A 147 -12.05 21.19 5.61
N PRO A 148 -11.47 22.30 5.16
CA PRO A 148 -12.09 23.12 4.13
C PRO A 148 -12.10 22.48 2.73
N GLY A 149 -11.16 21.59 2.42
CA GLY A 149 -11.00 21.03 1.06
C GLY A 149 -10.57 22.09 0.03
N PRO A 150 -10.60 21.80 -1.26
CA PRO A 150 -11.07 20.57 -1.93
C PRO A 150 -10.04 19.42 -1.95
N VAL A 151 -8.85 19.63 -1.45
CA VAL A 151 -7.78 18.60 -1.38
C VAL A 151 -7.33 18.49 0.06
N GLU A 152 -7.42 17.30 0.61
CA GLU A 152 -6.96 17.00 1.95
C GLU A 152 -6.05 15.79 1.96
N ILE A 153 -4.99 15.83 2.75
CA ILE A 153 -3.99 14.79 2.86
C ILE A 153 -3.73 14.55 4.34
N PHE A 154 -3.90 13.30 4.76
CA PHE A 154 -3.61 12.86 6.12
C PHE A 154 -2.47 11.85 6.08
N ASP A 155 -1.50 12.00 6.99
CA ASP A 155 -0.48 10.99 7.20
C ASP A 155 -1.04 9.92 8.15
N ILE A 156 -0.90 8.67 7.75
CA ILE A 156 -1.31 7.50 8.52
C ILE A 156 -0.04 6.84 9.03
N VAL A 157 0.19 6.93 10.33
CA VAL A 157 1.34 6.31 10.98
C VAL A 157 0.87 5.04 11.67
N THR A 158 1.27 3.89 11.14
CA THR A 158 0.96 2.59 11.73
C THR A 158 2.20 2.05 12.42
N GLY A 159 2.04 1.63 13.65
CA GLY A 159 3.09 1.05 14.47
C GLY A 159 2.66 -0.22 15.17
N VAL A 160 3.59 -1.13 15.36
CA VAL A 160 3.47 -2.33 16.19
C VAL A 160 4.60 -2.35 17.20
N THR A 161 4.36 -2.92 18.38
CA THR A 161 5.36 -3.01 19.43
C THR A 161 5.52 -4.43 19.94
N HIS A 162 6.73 -4.75 20.40
CA HIS A 162 7.05 -6.01 21.04
C HIS A 162 8.04 -5.79 22.19
N LEU A 163 8.21 -6.79 23.07
CA LEU A 163 9.04 -6.66 24.26
C LEU A 163 10.53 -6.89 24.05
N GLN A 164 10.93 -7.40 22.88
CA GLN A 164 12.31 -7.73 22.62
C GLN A 164 13.14 -6.48 22.32
N SER A 165 14.40 -6.51 22.74
CA SER A 165 15.34 -5.44 22.44
C SER A 165 15.90 -5.61 21.03
N GLU A 166 15.81 -4.58 20.23
CA GLU A 166 16.33 -4.56 18.87
C GLU A 166 17.12 -3.28 18.57
N LEU A 167 17.86 -3.32 17.45
CA LEU A 167 18.69 -2.22 17.00
C LEU A 167 17.98 -1.29 16.00
N PHE A 168 16.95 -1.77 15.30
CA PHE A 168 16.33 -1.10 14.17
C PHE A 168 14.84 -0.79 14.42
N LYS A 169 14.57 0.06 15.40
CA LYS A 169 13.18 0.45 15.77
C LYS A 169 12.44 1.31 14.75
N LYS A 170 13.09 1.74 13.68
CA LYS A 170 12.45 2.64 12.70
C LYS A 170 11.46 1.93 11.80
N ASN A 171 11.60 0.64 11.63
CA ASN A 171 10.76 -0.21 10.79
C ASN A 171 9.64 -0.93 11.60
N ASP A 172 9.54 -0.68 12.90
CA ASP A 172 8.37 -1.04 13.71
C ASP A 172 7.16 -0.19 13.34
N SER A 173 7.39 0.87 12.59
CA SER A 173 6.33 1.76 12.12
C SER A 173 6.51 2.12 10.66
N THR A 174 5.40 2.41 10.02
CA THR A 174 5.35 2.87 8.63
C THR A 174 4.46 4.10 8.52
N ILE A 175 4.68 4.88 7.48
CA ILE A 175 3.87 6.05 7.16
C ILE A 175 3.34 5.88 5.76
N SER A 176 2.03 5.97 5.62
CA SER A 176 1.33 6.10 4.34
C SER A 176 0.49 7.38 4.32
N GLN A 177 -0.10 7.69 3.20
CA GLN A 177 -0.95 8.88 3.07
C GLN A 177 -2.33 8.48 2.60
N GLN A 178 -3.35 8.95 3.32
CA GLN A 178 -4.70 8.97 2.81
C GLN A 178 -4.91 10.29 2.07
N ILE A 179 -5.19 10.20 0.79
CA ILE A 179 -5.30 11.35 -0.09
C ILE A 179 -6.76 11.49 -0.54
N PHE A 180 -7.30 12.67 -0.33
CA PHE A 180 -8.60 13.08 -0.85
C PHE A 180 -8.39 14.21 -1.87
N LYS A 181 -8.81 13.96 -3.11
CA LYS A 181 -8.76 14.94 -4.20
C LYS A 181 -10.09 14.96 -4.95
N ASN A 182 -10.06 15.27 -6.22
CA ASN A 182 -11.25 15.31 -7.09
C ASN A 182 -11.40 14.04 -7.96
N TYR A 183 -10.97 12.89 -7.46
CA TYR A 183 -11.06 11.63 -8.22
C TYR A 183 -11.32 10.44 -7.29
N TYR A 184 -11.86 9.39 -7.88
CA TYR A 184 -11.93 8.05 -7.29
C TYR A 184 -10.76 7.21 -7.81
N SER A 185 -10.11 6.46 -6.94
CA SER A 185 -9.01 5.55 -7.29
C SER A 185 -9.11 4.26 -6.50
N TYR A 186 -8.84 3.15 -7.16
CA TYR A 186 -8.52 1.88 -6.50
C TYR A 186 -7.01 1.69 -6.31
N ASP A 187 -6.22 2.36 -7.15
CA ASP A 187 -4.76 2.29 -7.17
C ASP A 187 -4.18 3.04 -5.97
N ASP A 188 -3.29 2.41 -5.23
CA ASP A 188 -2.59 2.96 -4.07
C ASP A 188 -1.25 3.63 -4.44
N GLY A 189 -0.88 3.61 -5.73
CA GLY A 189 0.37 4.16 -6.24
C GLY A 189 1.50 3.14 -6.40
N SER A 190 1.25 1.86 -6.06
CA SER A 190 2.15 0.74 -6.33
C SER A 190 1.57 -0.14 -7.45
N ALA A 191 2.42 -0.70 -8.28
CA ALA A 191 1.99 -1.57 -9.37
C ALA A 191 2.44 -3.02 -9.08
N GLU A 192 1.50 -3.89 -8.75
CA GLU A 192 1.75 -5.32 -8.51
C GLU A 192 1.86 -6.09 -9.82
N SER A 193 1.06 -5.72 -10.81
CA SER A 193 1.06 -6.39 -12.11
C SER A 193 0.49 -5.50 -13.20
N ALA A 194 0.86 -5.82 -14.45
CA ALA A 194 0.27 -5.21 -15.63
C ALA A 194 -0.73 -6.19 -16.27
N TYR A 195 -1.87 -5.67 -16.68
CA TYR A 195 -2.87 -6.43 -17.43
C TYR A 195 -2.97 -5.94 -18.87
N GLY A 196 -2.91 -6.85 -19.81
CA GLY A 196 -3.05 -6.56 -21.26
C GLY A 196 -4.19 -7.40 -21.85
N PRO A 197 -5.31 -6.78 -22.26
CA PRO A 197 -6.36 -7.50 -22.97
C PRO A 197 -5.84 -8.02 -24.32
N THR A 198 -6.17 -9.26 -24.67
CA THR A 198 -5.78 -9.90 -25.92
C THR A 198 -6.99 -10.11 -26.82
N GLY A 199 -6.80 -9.94 -28.12
CA GLY A 199 -7.85 -10.14 -29.11
C GLY A 199 -8.30 -8.85 -29.80
N VAL A 200 -9.01 -9.02 -30.91
CA VAL A 200 -9.58 -7.90 -31.66
C VAL A 200 -10.77 -7.34 -30.86
N GLN A 201 -10.81 -6.02 -30.64
CA GLN A 201 -11.86 -5.33 -29.89
C GLN A 201 -11.97 -5.80 -28.42
N ALA A 202 -10.86 -6.26 -27.82
CA ALA A 202 -10.84 -6.59 -26.41
C ALA A 202 -11.17 -5.34 -25.57
N ARG A 203 -11.95 -5.54 -24.50
CA ARG A 203 -12.41 -4.47 -23.61
C ARG A 203 -11.98 -4.77 -22.18
N LEU A 204 -11.62 -3.74 -21.45
CA LEU A 204 -11.42 -3.77 -20.01
C LEU A 204 -12.34 -2.73 -19.39
N ALA A 205 -13.15 -3.13 -18.45
CA ALA A 205 -14.04 -2.22 -17.73
C ALA A 205 -13.75 -2.27 -16.23
N ILE A 206 -13.78 -1.11 -15.59
CA ILE A 206 -13.66 -0.96 -14.13
C ILE A 206 -14.91 -0.22 -13.66
N LYS A 207 -15.59 -0.80 -12.66
CA LYS A 207 -16.79 -0.20 -12.07
C LYS A 207 -16.39 0.78 -10.97
N TYR A 208 -17.03 1.95 -10.99
CA TYR A 208 -16.99 2.93 -9.90
C TYR A 208 -18.40 3.17 -9.38
N THR A 209 -18.54 3.26 -8.06
CA THR A 209 -19.78 3.63 -7.39
C THR A 209 -19.51 4.91 -6.59
N PRO A 210 -19.78 6.08 -7.17
CA PRO A 210 -19.54 7.35 -6.48
C PRO A 210 -20.37 7.45 -5.20
N TYR A 211 -19.84 8.14 -4.19
CA TYR A 211 -20.57 8.38 -2.93
C TYR A 211 -21.68 9.40 -3.09
N GLU A 212 -21.58 10.25 -4.09
CA GLU A 212 -22.60 11.22 -4.49
C GLU A 212 -22.71 11.27 -6.02
N ALA A 213 -23.84 11.77 -6.52
CA ALA A 213 -24.00 12.06 -7.94
C ALA A 213 -23.11 13.25 -8.34
N ASP A 214 -22.32 13.07 -9.38
CA ASP A 214 -21.42 14.09 -9.88
C ASP A 214 -21.18 13.91 -11.39
N SER A 215 -20.48 14.88 -12.00
CA SER A 215 -20.11 14.85 -13.40
C SER A 215 -18.72 14.26 -13.60
N LEU A 216 -18.61 13.21 -14.38
CA LEU A 216 -17.33 12.67 -14.80
C LEU A 216 -16.70 13.62 -15.83
N ILE A 217 -15.53 14.18 -15.48
CA ILE A 217 -14.79 15.15 -16.32
C ILE A 217 -13.56 14.56 -16.99
N GLY A 218 -13.17 13.33 -16.63
CA GLY A 218 -12.01 12.66 -17.23
C GLY A 218 -11.63 11.39 -16.51
N ALA A 219 -10.71 10.66 -17.12
CA ALA A 219 -10.08 9.48 -16.56
C ALA A 219 -8.56 9.58 -16.67
N ARG A 220 -7.85 8.99 -15.71
CA ARG A 220 -6.39 8.82 -15.77
C ARG A 220 -6.07 7.34 -15.81
N ILE A 221 -5.29 6.94 -16.80
CA ILE A 221 -4.90 5.54 -17.00
C ILE A 221 -3.38 5.49 -17.02
N HIS A 222 -2.80 4.60 -16.19
CA HIS A 222 -1.37 4.35 -16.22
C HIS A 222 -1.07 3.22 -17.20
N PHE A 223 -0.41 3.56 -18.32
CA PHE A 223 0.05 2.59 -19.29
C PHE A 223 1.48 2.17 -18.96
N VAL A 224 1.67 0.89 -18.78
CA VAL A 224 3.00 0.32 -18.51
C VAL A 224 3.60 -0.16 -19.83
N PRO A 225 4.74 0.40 -20.28
CA PRO A 225 5.47 -0.15 -21.41
C PRO A 225 6.02 -1.53 -20.99
N SER A 226 5.43 -2.57 -21.55
CA SER A 226 5.84 -3.95 -21.27
C SER A 226 7.02 -4.36 -22.17
N VAL A 227 7.22 -5.65 -22.37
CA VAL A 227 8.29 -6.23 -23.19
C VAL A 227 8.33 -5.67 -24.62
N ASN A 228 7.17 -5.25 -25.14
CA ASN A 228 7.05 -4.64 -26.47
C ASN A 228 6.60 -3.17 -26.32
N ASP A 229 7.12 -2.32 -27.18
CA ASP A 229 6.59 -0.96 -27.34
C ASP A 229 5.18 -1.03 -27.93
N VAL A 230 4.21 -0.58 -27.12
CA VAL A 230 2.78 -0.52 -27.48
C VAL A 230 2.28 0.92 -27.63
N SER A 231 3.18 1.90 -27.62
CA SER A 231 2.82 3.33 -27.74
C SER A 231 2.06 3.68 -29.02
N ASN A 232 2.15 2.81 -30.04
CA ASN A 232 1.42 2.93 -31.31
C ASN A 232 0.07 2.19 -31.32
N LYS A 233 -0.35 1.60 -30.22
CA LYS A 233 -1.65 0.94 -30.12
C LYS A 233 -2.69 1.95 -29.70
N LEU A 234 -3.76 1.97 -30.43
CA LEU A 234 -4.88 2.87 -30.18
C LEU A 234 -5.87 2.24 -29.20
N PHE A 235 -6.44 3.06 -28.34
CA PHE A 235 -7.53 2.67 -27.48
C PHE A 235 -8.66 3.69 -27.57
N LEU A 236 -9.85 3.29 -27.14
CA LEU A 236 -11.04 4.12 -27.11
C LEU A 236 -11.57 4.15 -25.68
N LEU A 237 -11.71 5.35 -25.12
CA LEU A 237 -12.34 5.52 -23.82
C LEU A 237 -13.85 5.49 -23.98
N THR A 238 -14.50 4.56 -23.29
CA THR A 238 -15.96 4.42 -23.29
C THR A 238 -16.46 4.37 -21.86
N VAL A 239 -17.58 5.02 -21.59
CA VAL A 239 -18.28 4.99 -20.31
C VAL A 239 -19.64 4.34 -20.51
N TRP A 240 -19.98 3.37 -19.66
CA TRP A 240 -21.26 2.66 -19.66
C TRP A 240 -22.05 2.95 -18.38
N ASP A 241 -23.35 2.82 -18.47
CA ASP A 241 -24.17 2.68 -17.25
C ASP A 241 -23.96 1.29 -16.62
N ASP A 242 -24.38 1.15 -15.36
CA ASP A 242 -24.32 -0.13 -14.65
C ASP A 242 -25.55 -0.98 -14.94
N ASN A 243 -25.37 -2.13 -15.52
CA ASN A 243 -26.39 -3.16 -15.71
C ASN A 243 -26.11 -4.35 -14.77
N ASN A 244 -26.50 -4.21 -13.50
CA ASN A 244 -26.31 -5.25 -12.47
C ASN A 244 -24.87 -5.74 -12.32
N GLY A 245 -23.92 -4.83 -12.36
CA GLY A 245 -22.49 -5.13 -12.20
C GLY A 245 -21.72 -5.33 -13.49
N GLU A 246 -22.40 -5.34 -14.63
CA GLU A 246 -21.82 -5.44 -15.97
C GLU A 246 -22.00 -4.12 -16.74
N PRO A 247 -21.14 -3.81 -17.72
CA PRO A 247 -21.32 -2.67 -18.61
C PRO A 247 -22.66 -2.77 -19.36
N GLY A 248 -23.50 -1.74 -19.23
CA GLY A 248 -24.79 -1.63 -19.89
C GLY A 248 -24.73 -0.78 -21.14
N ASN A 249 -25.59 0.25 -21.21
CA ASN A 249 -25.62 1.15 -22.36
C ASN A 249 -24.44 2.11 -22.34
N VAL A 250 -23.91 2.44 -23.50
CA VAL A 250 -22.89 3.48 -23.66
C VAL A 250 -23.53 4.84 -23.33
N ILE A 251 -22.98 5.55 -22.35
CA ILE A 251 -23.38 6.91 -21.99
C ILE A 251 -22.38 7.95 -22.51
N TYR A 252 -21.14 7.54 -22.75
CA TYR A 252 -20.12 8.35 -23.41
C TYR A 252 -19.12 7.44 -24.14
N GLU A 253 -18.66 7.88 -25.29
CA GLU A 253 -17.58 7.25 -26.04
C GLU A 253 -16.81 8.35 -26.76
N ASP A 254 -15.48 8.28 -26.75
CA ASP A 254 -14.66 9.22 -27.49
C ASP A 254 -14.86 9.08 -28.99
N ASP A 255 -14.86 10.21 -29.70
CA ASP A 255 -14.98 10.24 -31.17
C ASP A 255 -13.68 9.86 -31.89
N VAL A 256 -12.56 9.85 -31.18
CA VAL A 256 -11.23 9.55 -31.69
C VAL A 256 -10.48 8.58 -30.79
N PHE A 257 -9.65 7.76 -31.39
CA PHE A 257 -8.73 6.89 -30.65
C PHE A 257 -7.53 7.66 -30.15
N PHE A 258 -7.07 7.30 -28.98
CA PHE A 258 -5.84 7.82 -28.36
C PHE A 258 -4.68 6.88 -28.57
#